data_b7e92f29199e8efbd6d53f250bbf2281
#
_entry.id   b7e92f29199e8efbd6d53f250bbf2281
#
_cell.length_a   1.000
_cell.length_b   1.000
_cell.length_c   1.000
_cell.angle_alpha   90.00
_cell.angle_beta   90.00
_cell.angle_gamma   90.00
#
_symmetry.space_group_name_H-M   'P 1'
#
loop_
_entity.id
_entity.type
_entity.pdbx_description
1 polymer ?
#
loop_
_entity_poly.entity_id
_entity_poly.type
_entity_poly.pdbx_seq_one_letter_code
_entity_poly.pdbx_strand_id
1 'polypeptide(L)'
;GFKANLKGHYYKDNFHEFEVSSLKIWNRSIPVSGGGYLRIFPWIMMKHLLKRYLKDNDFYVLYIHPFELSERECPQLPSSTSASTRQRFNYGRASVPKKLAKLINLLESNGFKFSTFRDLLVERDSL
;
A
#
# COMPACT_ATOMS: atom_id res chain seq x y z
N GLY A 1 17.33 -14.21 15.32
CA GLY A 1 16.28 -13.20 15.06
C GLY A 1 16.48 -12.54 13.72
N PHE A 2 15.47 -11.86 13.22
CA PHE A 2 15.59 -11.03 12.02
C PHE A 2 16.48 -9.81 12.30
N LYS A 3 17.29 -9.42 11.30
CA LYS A 3 18.03 -8.16 11.30
C LYS A 3 17.20 -7.12 10.53
N ALA A 4 17.27 -5.85 10.92
CA ALA A 4 16.65 -4.75 10.21
C ALA A 4 17.74 -3.89 9.55
N ASN A 5 17.53 -3.55 8.29
CA ASN A 5 18.45 -2.71 7.51
C ASN A 5 17.88 -1.32 7.24
N LEU A 6 16.59 -1.27 6.91
CA LEU A 6 15.80 -0.05 6.74
C LEU A 6 14.58 -0.17 7.62
N LYS A 7 13.97 0.93 7.96
CA LYS A 7 12.70 0.93 8.67
C LYS A 7 11.65 0.23 7.80
N GLY A 8 11.19 -0.95 8.25
CA GLY A 8 10.21 -1.77 7.54
C GLY A 8 10.79 -2.82 6.57
N HIS A 9 12.11 -2.99 6.54
CA HIS A 9 12.74 -4.12 5.86
C HIS A 9 13.51 -4.97 6.85
N TYR A 10 13.16 -6.23 6.93
CA TYR A 10 13.74 -7.23 7.83
C TYR A 10 14.32 -8.38 7.02
N TYR A 11 15.41 -8.98 7.49
CA TYR A 11 16.02 -10.11 6.81
C TYR A 11 16.61 -11.13 7.80
N LYS A 12 16.63 -12.37 7.36
CA LYS A 12 17.31 -13.48 8.02
C LYS A 12 17.79 -14.46 6.96
N ASP A 13 19.11 -14.69 6.92
CA ASP A 13 19.75 -15.46 5.85
C ASP A 13 19.37 -14.89 4.47
N ASN A 14 18.82 -15.69 3.58
CA ASN A 14 18.35 -15.25 2.25
C ASN A 14 16.86 -14.87 2.22
N PHE A 15 16.20 -14.79 3.39
CA PHE A 15 14.80 -14.39 3.48
C PHE A 15 14.68 -12.92 3.79
N HIS A 16 13.89 -12.22 2.99
CA HIS A 16 13.64 -10.77 3.11
C HIS A 16 12.15 -10.51 3.28
N GLU A 17 11.80 -9.71 4.25
CA GLU A 17 10.43 -9.28 4.55
C GLU A 17 10.34 -7.75 4.42
N PHE A 18 9.37 -7.29 3.62
CA PHE A 18 9.06 -5.88 3.47
C PHE A 18 7.72 -5.58 4.10
N GLU A 19 7.72 -4.70 5.08
CA GLU A 19 6.51 -4.30 5.79
C GLU A 19 5.61 -3.45 4.89
N VAL A 20 4.32 -3.74 4.90
CA VAL A 20 3.30 -2.92 4.23
C VAL A 20 3.26 -1.55 4.89
N SER A 21 3.34 -0.48 4.08
CA SER A 21 3.51 0.87 4.58
C SER A 21 2.36 1.32 5.48
N SER A 22 2.69 1.65 6.71
CA SER A 22 1.73 2.11 7.72
C SER A 22 2.25 3.33 8.48
N LEU A 23 1.35 4.23 8.85
CA LEU A 23 1.63 5.43 9.62
C LEU A 23 1.23 5.21 11.08
N LYS A 24 2.18 5.34 12.00
CA LYS A 24 1.87 5.32 13.43
C LYS A 24 1.34 6.69 13.87
N ILE A 25 0.10 6.70 14.37
CA ILE A 25 -0.54 7.88 14.96
C ILE A 25 -0.94 7.49 16.39
N TRP A 26 -0.27 8.07 17.39
CA TRP A 26 -0.36 7.67 18.78
C TRP A 26 -0.10 6.16 18.94
N ASN A 27 -1.01 5.42 19.56
CA ASN A 27 -0.89 3.98 19.76
C ASN A 27 -1.56 3.14 18.65
N ARG A 28 -1.90 3.73 17.49
CA ARG A 28 -2.56 3.04 16.38
C ARG A 28 -1.70 3.10 15.13
N SER A 29 -1.62 1.97 14.42
CA SER A 29 -1.04 1.89 13.09
C SER A 29 -2.15 2.02 12.06
N ILE A 30 -2.07 3.04 11.21
CA ILE A 30 -3.01 3.27 10.11
C ILE A 30 -2.30 2.86 8.83
N PRO A 31 -2.76 1.81 8.15
CA PRO A 31 -2.20 1.44 6.86
C PRO A 31 -2.45 2.54 5.83
N VAL A 32 -1.39 2.96 5.15
CA VAL A 32 -1.46 4.00 4.11
C VAL A 32 -1.23 3.43 2.72
N SER A 33 -1.18 2.12 2.59
CA SER A 33 -0.73 1.39 1.42
C SER A 33 -1.59 0.19 1.05
N GLY A 34 -2.78 0.08 1.44
CA GLY A 34 -3.67 -1.00 1.00
C GLY A 34 -4.70 -0.51 -0.01
N GLY A 35 -5.01 -1.31 -1.03
CA GLY A 35 -6.09 -1.01 -1.98
C GLY A 35 -7.43 -0.78 -1.29
N GLY A 36 -7.71 -1.52 -0.22
CA GLY A 36 -8.89 -1.32 0.62
C GLY A 36 -8.95 0.07 1.26
N TYR A 37 -7.83 0.59 1.76
CA TYR A 37 -7.77 1.95 2.33
C TYR A 37 -7.82 3.02 1.26
N LEU A 38 -7.13 2.80 0.13
CA LEU A 38 -7.21 3.68 -1.04
C LEU A 38 -8.66 3.78 -1.55
N ARG A 39 -9.43 2.70 -1.47
CA ARG A 39 -10.84 2.61 -1.84
C ARG A 39 -11.74 3.40 -0.89
N ILE A 40 -11.57 3.21 0.43
CA ILE A 40 -12.47 3.71 1.46
C ILE A 40 -12.18 5.18 1.79
N PHE A 41 -10.91 5.57 1.91
CA PHE A 41 -10.56 6.91 2.33
C PHE A 41 -10.78 7.95 1.22
N PRO A 42 -11.36 9.13 1.54
CA PRO A 42 -11.34 10.28 0.64
C PRO A 42 -9.90 10.63 0.24
N TRP A 43 -9.68 11.01 -1.02
CA TRP A 43 -8.33 11.30 -1.51
C TRP A 43 -7.60 12.39 -0.70
N ILE A 44 -8.32 13.41 -0.24
CA ILE A 44 -7.74 14.50 0.56
C ILE A 44 -7.10 13.95 1.84
N MET A 45 -7.82 13.07 2.55
CA MET A 45 -7.31 12.44 3.76
C MET A 45 -6.13 11.51 3.45
N MET A 46 -6.26 10.67 2.41
CA MET A 46 -5.18 9.77 1.99
C MET A 46 -3.92 10.54 1.61
N LYS A 47 -4.04 11.62 0.84
CA LYS A 47 -2.94 12.51 0.48
C LYS A 47 -2.24 13.11 1.72
N HIS A 48 -2.99 13.50 2.73
CA HIS A 48 -2.42 14.04 3.97
C HIS A 48 -1.63 13.00 4.75
N LEU A 49 -2.21 11.80 4.92
CA LEU A 49 -1.55 10.67 5.58
C LEU A 49 -0.27 10.24 4.84
N LEU A 50 -0.34 10.15 3.50
CA LEU A 50 0.80 9.82 2.66
C LEU A 50 1.92 10.87 2.80
N LYS A 51 1.62 12.15 2.67
CA LYS A 51 2.63 13.21 2.85
C LYS A 51 3.32 13.14 4.21
N ARG A 52 2.57 12.79 5.26
CA ARG A 52 3.14 12.60 6.59
C ARG A 52 4.03 11.35 6.64
N TYR A 53 3.61 10.25 6.01
CA TYR A 53 4.41 9.03 5.93
C TYR A 53 5.74 9.25 5.20
N LEU A 54 5.69 9.92 4.02
CA LEU A 54 6.85 10.14 3.15
C LEU A 54 7.92 11.06 3.75
N LYS A 55 7.61 11.83 4.79
CA LYS A 55 8.61 12.66 5.50
C LYS A 55 9.63 11.83 6.28
N ASP A 56 9.19 10.68 6.80
CA ASP A 56 9.97 9.89 7.75
C ASP A 56 10.33 8.50 7.21
N ASN A 57 10.05 8.23 5.92
CA ASN A 57 10.28 6.92 5.32
C ASN A 57 10.79 7.03 3.89
N ASP A 58 11.84 6.25 3.59
CA ASP A 58 12.55 6.28 2.31
C ASP A 58 11.96 5.32 1.28
N PHE A 59 11.05 4.43 1.67
CA PHE A 59 10.38 3.54 0.73
C PHE A 59 8.90 3.39 1.05
N TYR A 60 8.13 3.01 0.04
CA TYR A 60 6.70 2.82 0.13
C TYR A 60 6.29 1.53 -0.58
N VAL A 61 5.61 0.65 0.13
CA VAL A 61 5.08 -0.62 -0.40
C VAL A 61 3.57 -0.51 -0.51
N LEU A 62 3.04 -0.64 -1.73
CA LEU A 62 1.60 -0.70 -2.01
C LEU A 62 1.18 -2.15 -2.22
N TYR A 63 0.14 -2.55 -1.53
CA TYR A 63 -0.55 -3.81 -1.74
C TYR A 63 -1.94 -3.56 -2.34
N ILE A 64 -2.20 -4.11 -3.52
CA ILE A 64 -3.45 -3.93 -4.24
C ILE A 64 -3.87 -5.23 -4.94
N HIS A 65 -5.15 -5.53 -4.92
CA HIS A 65 -5.69 -6.69 -5.61
C HIS A 65 -6.19 -6.32 -7.01
N PRO A 66 -6.07 -7.20 -8.02
CA PRO A 66 -6.55 -6.94 -9.37
C PRO A 66 -8.03 -6.53 -9.44
N PHE A 67 -8.90 -7.16 -8.63
CA PHE A 67 -10.32 -6.84 -8.59
C PHE A 67 -10.63 -5.42 -8.08
N GLU A 68 -9.68 -4.77 -7.40
CA GLU A 68 -9.81 -3.38 -6.95
C GLU A 68 -9.58 -2.38 -8.10
N LEU A 69 -8.93 -2.81 -9.16
CA LEU A 69 -8.66 -2.00 -10.35
C LEU A 69 -9.73 -2.11 -11.44
N SER A 70 -10.61 -3.10 -11.35
CA SER A 70 -11.64 -3.36 -12.34
C SER A 70 -13.03 -3.46 -11.70
N GLU A 71 -14.01 -2.77 -12.25
CA GLU A 71 -15.41 -2.94 -11.85
C GLU A 71 -16.01 -4.24 -12.37
N ARG A 72 -15.47 -4.74 -13.49
CA ARG A 72 -15.98 -5.94 -14.19
C ARG A 72 -15.56 -7.23 -13.50
N GLU A 73 -14.37 -7.28 -12.94
CA GLU A 73 -13.81 -8.46 -12.30
C GLU A 73 -14.07 -8.41 -10.79
N CYS A 74 -15.18 -8.96 -10.36
CA CYS A 74 -15.48 -9.12 -8.94
C CYS A 74 -15.39 -10.60 -8.59
N PRO A 75 -14.58 -11.00 -7.61
CA PRO A 75 -14.61 -12.37 -7.10
C PRO A 75 -16.02 -12.73 -6.66
N GLN A 76 -16.46 -13.93 -7.04
CA GLN A 76 -17.76 -14.43 -6.61
C GLN A 76 -17.74 -14.67 -5.11
N LEU A 77 -18.56 -13.93 -4.39
CA LEU A 77 -18.74 -14.15 -2.97
C LEU A 77 -19.72 -15.30 -2.72
N PRO A 78 -19.48 -16.15 -1.72
CA PRO A 78 -20.41 -17.21 -1.34
C PRO A 78 -21.83 -16.68 -1.18
N SER A 79 -22.82 -17.50 -1.50
CA SER A 79 -24.25 -17.11 -1.37
C SER A 79 -24.63 -16.74 0.07
N SER A 80 -23.95 -17.34 1.05
CA SER A 80 -24.10 -17.06 2.48
C SER A 80 -23.53 -15.72 2.94
N THR A 81 -22.83 -14.97 2.06
CA THR A 81 -22.22 -13.69 2.42
C THR A 81 -23.30 -12.64 2.70
N SER A 82 -23.22 -11.98 3.86
CA SER A 82 -24.16 -10.94 4.26
C SER A 82 -24.18 -9.76 3.28
N ALA A 83 -25.31 -9.08 3.17
CA ALA A 83 -25.46 -7.89 2.31
C ALA A 83 -24.47 -6.77 2.70
N SER A 84 -24.22 -6.56 3.98
CA SER A 84 -23.27 -5.57 4.47
C SER A 84 -21.83 -5.88 4.05
N THR A 85 -21.45 -7.16 4.06
CA THR A 85 -20.12 -7.59 3.58
C THR A 85 -19.99 -7.40 2.08
N ARG A 86 -21.05 -7.76 1.30
CA ARG A 86 -21.07 -7.50 -0.16
C ARG A 86 -20.95 -6.02 -0.48
N GLN A 87 -21.66 -5.17 0.25
CA GLN A 87 -21.57 -3.72 0.06
C GLN A 87 -20.17 -3.19 0.37
N ARG A 88 -19.55 -3.60 1.47
CA ARG A 88 -18.17 -3.24 1.82
C ARG A 88 -17.17 -3.71 0.78
N PHE A 89 -17.39 -4.91 0.23
CA PHE A 89 -16.53 -5.48 -0.80
C PHE A 89 -16.57 -4.68 -2.11
N ASN A 90 -17.72 -4.14 -2.48
CA ASN A 90 -17.91 -3.37 -3.71
C ASN A 90 -17.68 -1.86 -3.55
N TYR A 91 -17.76 -1.35 -2.33
CA TYR A 91 -17.70 0.08 -2.08
C TYR A 91 -16.38 0.72 -2.55
N GLY A 92 -16.50 1.80 -3.32
CA GLY A 92 -15.38 2.67 -3.71
C GLY A 92 -14.44 2.11 -4.79
N ARG A 93 -14.69 0.91 -5.36
CA ARG A 93 -13.82 0.29 -6.38
C ARG A 93 -13.64 1.17 -7.61
N ALA A 94 -14.69 1.77 -8.14
CA ALA A 94 -14.65 2.70 -9.28
C ALA A 94 -13.66 3.85 -9.10
N SER A 95 -13.37 4.24 -7.86
CA SER A 95 -12.47 5.35 -7.56
C SER A 95 -11.00 4.95 -7.51
N VAL A 96 -10.68 3.64 -7.40
CA VAL A 96 -9.31 3.15 -7.17
C VAL A 96 -8.36 3.48 -8.31
N PRO A 97 -8.66 3.24 -9.59
CA PRO A 97 -7.72 3.57 -10.67
C PRO A 97 -7.34 5.05 -10.67
N LYS A 98 -8.32 5.92 -10.47
CA LYS A 98 -8.09 7.38 -10.41
C LYS A 98 -7.28 7.80 -9.18
N LYS A 99 -7.52 7.18 -8.04
CA LYS A 99 -6.75 7.44 -6.82
C LYS A 99 -5.34 6.86 -6.91
N LEU A 100 -5.18 5.70 -7.56
CA LEU A 100 -3.87 5.10 -7.81
C LEU A 100 -3.01 6.01 -8.70
N ALA A 101 -3.56 6.54 -9.80
CA ALA A 101 -2.84 7.51 -10.62
C ALA A 101 -2.40 8.75 -9.82
N LYS A 102 -3.25 9.27 -8.95
CA LYS A 102 -2.90 10.38 -8.06
C LYS A 102 -1.83 10.02 -7.04
N LEU A 103 -1.83 8.77 -6.55
CA LEU A 103 -0.82 8.26 -5.64
C LEU A 103 0.55 8.16 -6.34
N ILE A 104 0.59 7.60 -7.54
CA ILE A 104 1.80 7.52 -8.37
C ILE A 104 2.40 8.92 -8.58
N ASN A 105 1.61 9.86 -9.05
CA ASN A 105 2.06 11.25 -9.25
C ASN A 105 2.54 11.90 -7.95
N LEU A 106 1.92 11.59 -6.81
CA LEU A 106 2.36 12.10 -5.51
C LEU A 106 3.72 11.54 -5.12
N LEU A 107 3.96 10.23 -5.31
CA LEU A 107 5.23 9.59 -5.02
C LEU A 107 6.35 10.15 -5.90
N GLU A 108 6.14 10.23 -7.22
CA GLU A 108 7.09 10.78 -8.17
C GLU A 108 7.44 12.24 -7.87
N SER A 109 6.43 13.07 -7.56
CA SER A 109 6.65 14.48 -7.19
C SER A 109 7.39 14.67 -5.86
N ASN A 110 7.51 13.63 -5.04
CA ASN A 110 8.31 13.61 -3.82
C ASN A 110 9.65 12.86 -4.00
N GLY A 111 10.06 12.57 -5.24
CA GLY A 111 11.35 11.98 -5.56
C GLY A 111 11.43 10.47 -5.44
N PHE A 112 10.31 9.78 -5.21
CA PHE A 112 10.28 8.32 -5.16
C PHE A 112 10.36 7.73 -6.57
N LYS A 113 11.17 6.67 -6.71
CA LYS A 113 11.31 5.89 -7.94
C LYS A 113 10.65 4.53 -7.74
N PHE A 114 10.05 4.01 -8.82
CA PHE A 114 9.52 2.64 -8.81
C PHE A 114 10.66 1.66 -9.05
N SER A 115 10.68 0.60 -8.25
CA SER A 115 11.68 -0.46 -8.33
C SER A 115 11.06 -1.81 -8.02
N THR A 116 11.74 -2.89 -8.36
CA THR A 116 11.36 -4.22 -7.89
C THR A 116 12.06 -4.50 -6.54
N PHE A 117 11.52 -5.42 -5.75
CA PHE A 117 12.19 -5.86 -4.53
C PHE A 117 13.59 -6.44 -4.82
N ARG A 118 13.75 -7.09 -5.97
CA ARG A 118 15.05 -7.63 -6.41
C ARG A 118 16.07 -6.50 -6.60
N ASP A 119 15.71 -5.47 -7.37
CA ASP A 119 16.61 -4.35 -7.66
C ASP A 119 16.96 -3.60 -6.39
N LEU A 120 15.98 -3.39 -5.50
CA LEU A 120 16.20 -2.77 -4.20
C LEU A 120 17.20 -3.55 -3.32
N LEU A 121 17.25 -4.88 -3.42
CA LEU A 121 18.23 -5.71 -2.71
C LEU A 121 19.62 -5.62 -3.36
N VAL A 122 19.70 -5.63 -4.70
CA VAL A 122 20.98 -5.54 -5.45
C VAL A 122 21.65 -4.19 -5.26
N GLU A 123 20.92 -3.09 -5.34
CA GLU A 123 21.46 -1.74 -5.10
C GLU A 123 22.10 -1.60 -3.70
N ARG A 124 21.62 -2.37 -2.74
CA ARG A 124 22.11 -2.33 -1.35
C ARG A 124 23.34 -3.17 -1.10
N ASP A 125 23.47 -4.30 -1.76
CA ASP A 125 24.68 -5.13 -1.65
C ASP A 125 25.88 -4.47 -2.34
N SER A 126 25.63 -3.37 -3.06
CA SER A 126 26.63 -2.55 -3.74
C SER A 126 27.11 -1.33 -2.95
N LEU A 127 26.50 -1.07 -1.77
CA LEU A 127 26.84 0.02 -0.85
C LEU A 127 27.58 -0.50 0.39
#